data_c97511f75b08c2de4ac400013ed62a56
#
_entry.id   c97511f75b08c2de4ac400013ed62a56
#
_cell.length_a   1.000
_cell.length_b   1.000
_cell.length_c   1.000
_cell.angle_alpha   90.00
_cell.angle_beta   90.00
_cell.angle_gamma   90.00
#
_symmetry.space_group_name_H-M   'P 1'
#
loop_
_entity.id
_entity.type
_entity.pdbx_description
1 polymer ?
#
loop_
_entity_poly.entity_id
_entity_poly.type
_entity_poly.pdbx_seq_one_letter_code
_entity_poly.pdbx_strand_id
1 'polypeptide(L)'
;HQHRVTLWNSVPVLLDMLLVMAAEDPRPLPFEQVFLSGDWIGLDLPGRLFAKTSGSTKLVAMGGATEAAIWSNAFDVTLPLPAHWRSIPYGRPLANQRYRVVDAQGRDCPDWVTGELWIGGAGVALGYRGDPAQTAERFVDYNGERWYRTGDLGRYWPDGNLEFLGRRDHQVKVRGHRIELGEIEAALSALPGVARAVAVTIGKPVALAAAFVPTDPTTQPRTDELLAALRQLLPDYMVPTHLQAIDTLPLSG
;
A
#
# COMPACT_ATOMS: atom_id res chain seq x y z
N HIS A 1 21.00 17.06 9.94
CA HIS A 1 22.18 17.88 9.58
C HIS A 1 23.51 17.30 10.12
N GLN A 2 23.51 16.72 11.33
CA GLN A 2 24.74 16.23 11.99
C GLN A 2 25.48 15.16 11.15
N HIS A 3 24.76 14.28 10.44
CA HIS A 3 25.31 13.15 9.68
C HIS A 3 25.37 13.38 8.17
N ARG A 4 24.98 14.55 7.66
CA ARG A 4 24.98 14.88 6.22
C ARG A 4 24.34 13.78 5.35
N VAL A 5 23.17 13.31 5.76
CA VAL A 5 22.43 12.27 5.00
C VAL A 5 22.00 12.84 3.65
N THR A 6 22.53 12.30 2.56
CA THR A 6 22.26 12.77 1.18
C THR A 6 21.22 11.89 0.48
N LEU A 7 21.02 10.66 0.96
CA LEU A 7 20.03 9.74 0.43
C LEU A 7 18.96 9.44 1.49
N TRP A 8 17.69 9.62 1.11
CA TRP A 8 16.53 9.25 1.91
C TRP A 8 15.71 8.21 1.20
N ASN A 9 15.32 7.14 1.90
CA ASN A 9 14.42 6.10 1.40
C ASN A 9 13.42 5.73 2.48
N SER A 10 12.15 5.94 2.21
CA SER A 10 11.08 5.61 3.16
C SER A 10 9.70 5.51 2.51
N VAL A 11 8.71 5.15 3.33
CA VAL A 11 7.30 5.38 3.00
C VAL A 11 6.98 6.88 3.09
N PRO A 12 5.98 7.38 2.32
CA PRO A 12 5.67 8.81 2.25
C PRO A 12 5.39 9.47 3.59
N VAL A 13 4.70 8.78 4.51
CA VAL A 13 4.35 9.31 5.83
C VAL A 13 5.58 9.65 6.67
N LEU A 14 6.68 8.91 6.57
CA LEU A 14 7.90 9.22 7.32
C LEU A 14 8.60 10.46 6.78
N LEU A 15 8.60 10.66 5.46
CA LEU A 15 9.09 11.92 4.89
C LEU A 15 8.19 13.09 5.29
N ASP A 16 6.88 12.92 5.27
CA ASP A 16 5.92 13.95 5.70
C ASP A 16 6.18 14.38 7.14
N MET A 17 6.35 13.42 8.07
CA MET A 17 6.71 13.69 9.46
C MET A 17 8.03 14.45 9.58
N LEU A 18 9.05 14.04 8.81
CA LEU A 18 10.34 14.75 8.78
C LEU A 18 10.19 16.19 8.30
N LEU A 19 9.41 16.42 7.23
CA LEU A 19 9.18 17.77 6.70
C LEU A 19 8.41 18.66 7.69
N VAL A 20 7.45 18.11 8.42
CA VAL A 20 6.76 18.81 9.50
C VAL A 20 7.75 19.22 10.60
N MET A 21 8.58 18.29 11.07
CA MET A 21 9.58 18.56 12.11
C MET A 21 10.68 19.54 11.64
N ALA A 22 11.02 19.50 10.36
CA ALA A 22 12.04 20.39 9.78
C ALA A 22 11.47 21.76 9.39
N ALA A 23 10.17 22.01 9.47
CA ALA A 23 9.56 23.23 8.94
C ALA A 23 10.12 24.51 9.56
N GLU A 24 10.39 24.50 10.86
CA GLU A 24 10.91 25.65 11.62
C GLU A 24 12.45 25.82 11.53
N ASP A 25 13.19 24.81 11.09
CA ASP A 25 14.64 24.92 10.91
C ASP A 25 14.94 25.67 9.59
N PRO A 26 15.61 26.82 9.60
CA PRO A 26 15.89 27.58 8.38
C PRO A 26 16.84 26.87 7.41
N ARG A 27 17.58 25.86 7.87
CA ARG A 27 18.55 25.15 7.05
C ARG A 27 17.87 24.20 6.08
N PRO A 28 18.33 24.09 4.83
CA PRO A 28 17.83 23.10 3.90
C PRO A 28 18.23 21.69 4.33
N LEU A 29 17.38 20.70 4.05
CA LEU A 29 17.74 19.29 4.17
C LEU A 29 18.80 18.93 3.10
N PRO A 30 19.85 18.19 3.46
CA PRO A 30 20.98 17.92 2.56
C PRO A 30 20.72 16.76 1.59
N PHE A 31 19.46 16.50 1.24
CA PHE A 31 19.11 15.38 0.37
C PHE A 31 19.48 15.67 -1.08
N GLU A 32 20.20 14.75 -1.69
CA GLU A 32 20.49 14.70 -3.12
C GLU A 32 19.50 13.78 -3.83
N GLN A 33 19.13 12.67 -3.17
CA GLN A 33 18.22 11.66 -3.70
C GLN A 33 17.20 11.25 -2.65
N VAL A 34 15.93 11.21 -3.06
CA VAL A 34 14.82 10.73 -2.22
C VAL A 34 14.06 9.66 -2.98
N PHE A 35 13.90 8.49 -2.36
CA PHE A 35 13.04 7.41 -2.83
C PHE A 35 11.82 7.29 -1.93
N LEU A 36 10.64 7.28 -2.53
CA LEU A 36 9.38 7.07 -1.82
C LEU A 36 8.65 5.87 -2.40
N SER A 37 8.25 4.94 -1.54
CA SER A 37 7.54 3.74 -1.94
C SER A 37 6.64 3.20 -0.84
N GLY A 38 5.87 2.16 -1.15
CA GLY A 38 5.10 1.40 -0.17
C GLY A 38 3.72 1.97 0.16
N ASP A 39 3.42 3.21 -0.23
CA ASP A 39 2.12 3.84 -0.03
C ASP A 39 1.86 4.93 -1.09
N TRP A 40 0.65 5.51 -1.09
CA TRP A 40 0.29 6.64 -1.92
C TRP A 40 1.15 7.87 -1.60
N ILE A 41 1.67 8.53 -2.63
CA ILE A 41 2.41 9.77 -2.49
C ILE A 41 1.43 10.93 -2.76
N GLY A 42 1.17 11.73 -1.73
CA GLY A 42 0.34 12.93 -1.85
C GLY A 42 0.93 13.96 -2.80
N LEU A 43 0.09 14.67 -3.53
CA LEU A 43 0.52 15.65 -4.54
C LEU A 43 1.18 16.90 -3.94
N ASP A 44 0.96 17.18 -2.66
CA ASP A 44 1.60 18.27 -1.92
C ASP A 44 3.04 17.95 -1.48
N LEU A 45 3.33 16.66 -1.25
CA LEU A 45 4.58 16.21 -0.67
C LEU A 45 5.82 16.56 -1.51
N PRO A 46 5.83 16.40 -2.85
CA PRO A 46 6.96 16.81 -3.68
C PRO A 46 7.27 18.31 -3.58
N GLY A 47 6.25 19.17 -3.61
CA GLY A 47 6.43 20.62 -3.48
C GLY A 47 7.07 21.01 -2.14
N ARG A 48 6.60 20.41 -1.05
CA ARG A 48 7.16 20.63 0.30
C ARG A 48 8.59 20.12 0.43
N LEU A 49 8.90 18.97 -0.17
CA LEU A 49 10.27 18.45 -0.20
C LEU A 49 11.21 19.40 -0.93
N PHE A 50 10.87 19.78 -2.16
CA PHE A 50 11.74 20.65 -2.97
C PHE A 50 11.91 22.05 -2.38
N ALA A 51 10.87 22.58 -1.70
CA ALA A 51 10.99 23.84 -0.97
C ALA A 51 11.93 23.73 0.25
N LYS A 52 12.13 22.53 0.80
CA LYS A 52 12.95 22.29 1.99
C LYS A 52 14.34 21.77 1.69
N THR A 53 14.66 21.51 0.45
CA THR A 53 15.97 21.00 -0.01
C THR A 53 16.67 22.03 -0.91
N SER A 54 17.95 21.82 -1.18
CA SER A 54 18.69 22.60 -2.19
C SER A 54 18.26 22.15 -3.59
N GLY A 55 17.73 22.98 -4.44
CA GLY A 55 17.07 22.76 -5.74
C GLY A 55 17.59 21.68 -6.73
N SER A 56 18.58 20.88 -6.34
CA SER A 56 19.13 19.76 -7.10
C SER A 56 18.64 18.37 -6.62
N THR A 57 17.79 18.32 -5.60
CA THR A 57 17.26 17.07 -5.06
C THR A 57 16.41 16.34 -6.09
N LYS A 58 16.68 15.03 -6.27
CA LYS A 58 15.87 14.16 -7.11
C LYS A 58 14.88 13.38 -6.25
N LEU A 59 13.63 13.39 -6.64
CA LEU A 59 12.58 12.55 -6.04
C LEU A 59 12.15 11.48 -7.02
N VAL A 60 12.26 10.22 -6.60
CA VAL A 60 11.81 9.06 -7.36
C VAL A 60 10.68 8.37 -6.59
N ALA A 61 9.51 8.32 -7.19
CA ALA A 61 8.41 7.48 -6.74
C ALA A 61 8.65 6.06 -7.22
N MET A 62 8.50 5.08 -6.34
CA MET A 62 8.74 3.67 -6.64
C MET A 62 7.57 2.83 -6.15
N GLY A 63 7.29 1.75 -6.86
CA GLY A 63 6.29 0.78 -6.49
C GLY A 63 6.76 -0.64 -6.77
N GLY A 64 5.93 -1.60 -6.40
CA GLY A 64 6.21 -3.01 -6.60
C GLY A 64 5.64 -3.86 -5.48
N ALA A 65 6.14 -5.08 -5.35
CA ALA A 65 5.70 -6.03 -4.35
C ALA A 65 6.90 -6.83 -3.82
N THR A 66 6.80 -7.33 -2.59
CA THR A 66 7.81 -8.24 -2.00
C THR A 66 8.05 -9.44 -2.89
N GLU A 67 7.00 -9.94 -3.51
CA GLU A 67 6.99 -11.07 -4.45
C GLU A 67 7.73 -10.80 -5.78
N ALA A 68 8.11 -9.53 -6.02
CA ALA A 68 8.85 -9.11 -7.21
C ALA A 68 10.06 -8.23 -6.85
N ALA A 69 10.80 -8.61 -5.79
CA ALA A 69 12.01 -7.96 -5.30
C ALA A 69 11.79 -6.49 -4.87
N ILE A 70 10.70 -6.19 -4.16
CA ILE A 70 10.33 -4.92 -3.54
C ILE A 70 9.95 -3.85 -4.56
N TRP A 71 10.84 -3.48 -5.48
CA TRP A 71 10.62 -2.40 -6.44
C TRP A 71 10.61 -2.93 -7.88
N SER A 72 9.57 -2.59 -8.60
CA SER A 72 9.38 -3.06 -9.97
C SER A 72 9.15 -1.92 -10.96
N ASN A 73 8.90 -0.71 -10.47
CA ASN A 73 8.68 0.48 -11.29
C ASN A 73 9.30 1.72 -10.64
N ALA A 74 9.48 2.77 -11.43
CA ALA A 74 9.95 4.06 -10.96
C ALA A 74 9.37 5.21 -11.81
N PHE A 75 9.20 6.36 -11.15
CA PHE A 75 8.80 7.61 -11.76
C PHE A 75 9.63 8.77 -11.19
N ASP A 76 10.34 9.50 -12.05
CA ASP A 76 11.06 10.72 -11.66
C ASP A 76 10.07 11.87 -11.50
N VAL A 77 9.91 12.34 -10.26
CA VAL A 77 8.94 13.39 -9.93
C VAL A 77 9.56 14.76 -10.15
N THR A 78 8.93 15.56 -11.01
CA THR A 78 9.32 16.94 -11.28
C THR A 78 8.14 17.89 -11.08
N LEU A 79 8.41 19.16 -10.80
CA LEU A 79 7.39 20.20 -10.71
C LEU A 79 7.36 21.05 -11.99
N PRO A 80 6.21 21.65 -12.35
CA PRO A 80 4.90 21.50 -11.66
C PRO A 80 4.23 20.17 -11.95
N LEU A 81 3.45 19.66 -10.99
CA LEU A 81 2.62 18.47 -11.21
C LEU A 81 1.37 18.85 -12.04
N PRO A 82 0.95 17.99 -12.96
CA PRO A 82 -0.29 18.20 -13.71
C PRO A 82 -1.52 18.26 -12.79
N ALA A 83 -2.37 19.28 -12.95
CA ALA A 83 -3.52 19.51 -12.08
C ALA A 83 -4.59 18.41 -12.10
N HIS A 84 -4.59 17.56 -13.14
CA HIS A 84 -5.54 16.46 -13.28
C HIS A 84 -5.11 15.18 -12.56
N TRP A 85 -3.87 15.10 -12.04
CA TRP A 85 -3.42 13.94 -11.31
C TRP A 85 -4.16 13.79 -9.98
N ARG A 86 -4.35 12.54 -9.58
CA ARG A 86 -4.90 12.17 -8.26
C ARG A 86 -3.83 11.71 -7.29
N SER A 87 -2.74 11.19 -7.85
CA SER A 87 -1.54 10.71 -7.14
C SER A 87 -0.35 10.78 -8.08
N ILE A 88 0.84 10.63 -7.55
CA ILE A 88 2.03 10.40 -8.37
C ILE A 88 1.89 9.05 -9.08
N PRO A 89 2.11 8.97 -10.41
CA PRO A 89 2.00 7.70 -11.13
C PRO A 89 3.07 6.70 -10.70
N TYR A 90 2.81 5.42 -10.97
CA TYR A 90 3.81 4.36 -10.78
C TYR A 90 5.00 4.50 -11.73
N GLY A 91 4.80 5.17 -12.86
CA GLY A 91 5.84 5.35 -13.88
C GLY A 91 6.07 4.12 -14.72
N ARG A 92 7.33 3.77 -14.98
CA ARG A 92 7.71 2.70 -15.89
C ARG A 92 8.39 1.55 -15.17
N PRO A 93 8.32 0.33 -15.73
CA PRO A 93 9.06 -0.82 -15.21
C PRO A 93 10.56 -0.52 -15.08
N LEU A 94 11.18 -1.00 -14.01
CA LEU A 94 12.63 -1.00 -13.84
C LEU A 94 13.29 -1.97 -14.84
N ALA A 95 14.59 -1.81 -15.06
CA ALA A 95 15.36 -2.76 -15.88
C ALA A 95 15.16 -4.20 -15.37
N ASN A 96 14.92 -5.13 -16.31
CA ASN A 96 14.62 -6.54 -16.03
C ASN A 96 13.30 -6.81 -15.30
N GLN A 97 12.46 -5.80 -15.12
CA GLN A 97 11.09 -5.92 -14.66
C GLN A 97 10.13 -5.62 -15.82
N ARG A 98 8.93 -6.15 -15.74
CA ARG A 98 7.86 -5.94 -16.71
C ARG A 98 6.52 -5.81 -16.01
N TYR A 99 5.60 -5.10 -16.64
CA TYR A 99 4.22 -5.03 -16.20
C TYR A 99 3.28 -5.43 -17.33
N ARG A 100 2.17 -6.03 -16.94
CA ARG A 100 0.98 -6.18 -17.78
C ARG A 100 -0.19 -5.59 -17.02
N VAL A 101 -1.10 -4.96 -17.72
CA VAL A 101 -2.42 -4.59 -17.23
C VAL A 101 -3.40 -5.55 -17.87
N VAL A 102 -4.06 -6.39 -17.11
CA VAL A 102 -4.86 -7.49 -17.65
C VAL A 102 -6.31 -7.45 -17.19
N ASP A 103 -7.21 -7.90 -18.05
CA ASP A 103 -8.63 -8.10 -17.72
C ASP A 103 -8.84 -9.37 -16.88
N ALA A 104 -10.10 -9.66 -16.54
CA ALA A 104 -10.47 -10.84 -15.76
C ALA A 104 -10.14 -12.18 -16.45
N GLN A 105 -9.90 -12.18 -17.77
CA GLN A 105 -9.50 -13.34 -18.58
C GLN A 105 -7.99 -13.42 -18.77
N GLY A 106 -7.20 -12.50 -18.19
CA GLY A 106 -5.75 -12.45 -18.33
C GLY A 106 -5.25 -11.88 -19.66
N ARG A 107 -6.11 -11.20 -20.44
CA ARG A 107 -5.76 -10.55 -21.70
C ARG A 107 -5.28 -9.12 -21.41
N ASP A 108 -4.32 -8.64 -22.22
CA ASP A 108 -3.82 -7.27 -22.07
C ASP A 108 -4.91 -6.23 -22.34
N CYS A 109 -5.02 -5.25 -21.44
CA CYS A 109 -5.90 -4.11 -21.58
C CYS A 109 -5.26 -3.03 -22.46
N PRO A 110 -6.03 -2.34 -23.33
CA PRO A 110 -5.59 -1.12 -23.99
C PRO A 110 -5.28 0.01 -23.01
N ASP A 111 -4.58 1.05 -23.50
CA ASP A 111 -4.34 2.26 -22.71
C ASP A 111 -5.65 2.83 -22.15
N TRP A 112 -5.56 3.40 -20.94
CA TRP A 112 -6.69 3.96 -20.17
C TRP A 112 -7.73 2.94 -19.67
N VAL A 113 -7.62 1.66 -20.06
CA VAL A 113 -8.52 0.62 -19.57
C VAL A 113 -7.94 0.01 -18.29
N THR A 114 -8.74 0.06 -17.23
CA THR A 114 -8.36 -0.50 -15.92
C THR A 114 -8.32 -2.03 -15.96
N GLY A 115 -7.24 -2.59 -15.45
CA GLY A 115 -7.08 -4.02 -15.25
C GLY A 115 -6.25 -4.34 -14.01
N GLU A 116 -6.02 -5.61 -13.74
CA GLU A 116 -5.10 -6.07 -12.70
C GLU A 116 -3.66 -5.89 -13.17
N LEU A 117 -2.80 -5.34 -12.30
CA LEU A 117 -1.37 -5.22 -12.57
C LEU A 117 -0.68 -6.56 -12.32
N TRP A 118 -0.02 -7.10 -13.32
CA TRP A 118 0.86 -8.26 -13.17
C TRP A 118 2.31 -7.84 -13.33
N ILE A 119 3.19 -8.35 -12.46
CA ILE A 119 4.63 -8.08 -12.49
C ILE A 119 5.34 -9.31 -13.03
N GLY A 120 6.21 -9.12 -14.01
CA GLY A 120 7.07 -10.14 -14.61
C GLY A 120 8.54 -9.74 -14.63
N GLY A 121 9.39 -10.66 -15.04
CA GLY A 121 10.82 -10.43 -15.19
C GLY A 121 11.66 -11.08 -14.09
N ALA A 122 12.95 -10.75 -14.06
CA ALA A 122 13.95 -11.43 -13.23
C ALA A 122 13.74 -11.29 -11.71
N GLY A 123 12.96 -10.28 -11.29
CA GLY A 123 12.68 -10.04 -9.86
C GLY A 123 11.55 -10.91 -9.28
N VAL A 124 10.80 -11.64 -10.11
CA VAL A 124 9.66 -12.43 -9.64
C VAL A 124 10.13 -13.63 -8.83
N ALA A 125 9.60 -13.78 -7.62
CA ALA A 125 9.94 -14.86 -6.69
C ALA A 125 9.48 -16.23 -7.19
N LEU A 126 10.06 -17.29 -6.61
CA LEU A 126 9.67 -18.66 -6.92
C LEU A 126 8.30 -19.03 -6.37
N GLY A 127 7.83 -18.32 -5.33
CA GLY A 127 6.54 -18.54 -4.68
C GLY A 127 6.60 -18.33 -3.18
N TYR A 128 5.55 -18.72 -2.49
CA TYR A 128 5.46 -18.71 -1.03
C TYR A 128 6.00 -20.02 -0.45
N ARG A 129 6.91 -19.91 0.50
CA ARG A 129 7.53 -21.06 1.13
C ARG A 129 6.50 -21.84 1.95
N GLY A 130 6.34 -23.13 1.64
CA GLY A 130 5.40 -24.00 2.34
C GLY A 130 3.93 -23.84 1.95
N ASP A 131 3.61 -22.96 0.99
CA ASP A 131 2.26 -22.76 0.49
C ASP A 131 2.18 -22.89 -1.04
N PRO A 132 2.11 -24.10 -1.56
CA PRO A 132 2.00 -24.32 -3.01
C PRO A 132 0.64 -23.90 -3.57
N ALA A 133 -0.42 -23.89 -2.78
CA ALA A 133 -1.75 -23.50 -3.21
C ALA A 133 -1.80 -21.99 -3.50
N GLN A 134 -1.37 -21.16 -2.54
CA GLN A 134 -1.28 -19.72 -2.73
C GLN A 134 -0.25 -19.35 -3.81
N THR A 135 0.85 -20.12 -3.91
CA THR A 135 1.83 -19.93 -4.98
C THR A 135 1.19 -20.13 -6.35
N ALA A 136 0.42 -21.20 -6.56
CA ALA A 136 -0.25 -21.46 -7.83
C ALA A 136 -1.33 -20.43 -8.16
N GLU A 137 -1.99 -19.85 -7.16
CA GLU A 137 -2.97 -18.77 -7.33
C GLU A 137 -2.33 -17.46 -7.78
N ARG A 138 -1.20 -17.09 -7.15
CA ARG A 138 -0.59 -15.76 -7.30
C ARG A 138 0.51 -15.70 -8.35
N PHE A 139 1.19 -16.82 -8.61
CA PHE A 139 2.27 -16.88 -9.61
C PHE A 139 1.83 -17.76 -10.78
N VAL A 140 1.67 -17.14 -11.92
CA VAL A 140 1.17 -17.79 -13.13
C VAL A 140 2.19 -17.75 -14.25
N ASP A 141 2.18 -18.77 -15.12
CA ASP A 141 2.97 -18.78 -16.34
C ASP A 141 2.10 -18.32 -17.52
N TYR A 142 2.58 -17.32 -18.25
CA TYR A 142 1.92 -16.81 -19.42
C TYR A 142 2.96 -16.57 -20.52
N ASN A 143 2.76 -17.20 -21.69
CA ASN A 143 3.67 -17.16 -22.83
C ASN A 143 5.13 -17.52 -22.49
N GLY A 144 5.33 -18.49 -21.59
CA GLY A 144 6.66 -18.95 -21.19
C GLY A 144 7.39 -18.04 -20.20
N GLU A 145 6.71 -17.03 -19.67
CA GLU A 145 7.21 -16.15 -18.64
C GLU A 145 6.39 -16.27 -17.34
N ARG A 146 7.08 -16.14 -16.21
CA ARG A 146 6.45 -16.15 -14.89
C ARG A 146 5.98 -14.76 -14.49
N TRP A 147 4.74 -14.66 -14.03
CA TRP A 147 4.09 -13.42 -13.65
C TRP A 147 3.52 -13.53 -12.22
N TYR A 148 3.69 -12.46 -11.47
CA TYR A 148 3.06 -12.29 -10.16
C TYR A 148 1.77 -11.46 -10.29
N ARG A 149 0.65 -12.02 -9.87
CA ARG A 149 -0.66 -11.37 -9.81
C ARG A 149 -0.74 -10.54 -8.54
N THR A 150 -0.65 -9.22 -8.67
CA THR A 150 -0.53 -8.34 -7.51
C THR A 150 -1.83 -8.14 -6.73
N GLY A 151 -2.98 -8.26 -7.41
CA GLY A 151 -4.27 -7.80 -6.92
C GLY A 151 -4.44 -6.27 -6.97
N ASP A 152 -3.44 -5.53 -7.41
CA ASP A 152 -3.51 -4.10 -7.65
C ASP A 152 -4.23 -3.82 -8.96
N LEU A 153 -5.03 -2.77 -8.99
CA LEU A 153 -5.66 -2.24 -10.20
C LEU A 153 -4.87 -1.06 -10.73
N GLY A 154 -4.76 -0.99 -12.05
CA GLY A 154 -4.10 0.12 -12.71
C GLY A 154 -4.40 0.17 -14.19
N ARG A 155 -3.74 1.07 -14.89
CA ARG A 155 -3.83 1.22 -16.34
C ARG A 155 -2.56 1.84 -16.89
N TYR A 156 -2.29 1.58 -18.15
CA TYR A 156 -1.26 2.30 -18.90
C TYR A 156 -1.81 3.64 -19.41
N TRP A 157 -0.94 4.62 -19.43
CA TRP A 157 -1.12 5.85 -20.20
C TRP A 157 -0.45 5.67 -21.58
N PRO A 158 -0.84 6.45 -22.61
CA PRO A 158 -0.25 6.34 -23.96
C PRO A 158 1.25 6.62 -24.02
N ASP A 159 1.80 7.29 -23.03
CA ASP A 159 3.23 7.54 -22.89
C ASP A 159 3.99 6.39 -22.22
N GLY A 160 3.31 5.29 -21.88
CA GLY A 160 3.87 4.10 -21.25
C GLY A 160 4.03 4.20 -19.74
N ASN A 161 3.54 5.26 -19.09
CA ASN A 161 3.47 5.30 -17.64
C ASN A 161 2.31 4.46 -17.11
N LEU A 162 2.54 3.81 -15.96
CA LEU A 162 1.51 3.11 -15.20
C LEU A 162 0.87 4.04 -14.18
N GLU A 163 -0.45 3.99 -14.08
CA GLU A 163 -1.23 4.61 -13.01
C GLU A 163 -1.77 3.51 -12.08
N PHE A 164 -1.52 3.66 -10.78
CA PHE A 164 -2.12 2.81 -9.76
C PHE A 164 -3.49 3.36 -9.37
N LEU A 165 -4.50 2.50 -9.33
CA LEU A 165 -5.90 2.89 -9.07
C LEU A 165 -6.47 2.30 -7.78
N GLY A 166 -5.66 1.56 -7.03
CA GLY A 166 -6.08 0.90 -5.79
C GLY A 166 -5.98 -0.61 -5.88
N ARG A 167 -6.64 -1.29 -4.95
CA ARG A 167 -6.64 -2.75 -4.91
C ARG A 167 -8.01 -3.32 -5.24
N ARG A 168 -8.00 -4.52 -5.83
CA ARG A 168 -9.21 -5.30 -6.10
C ARG A 168 -9.72 -6.05 -4.85
N ASP A 169 -8.82 -6.41 -3.97
CA ASP A 169 -9.08 -7.13 -2.73
C ASP A 169 -9.17 -6.20 -1.52
N HIS A 170 -9.44 -6.77 -0.35
CA HIS A 170 -9.57 -6.05 0.92
C HIS A 170 -8.21 -5.71 1.58
N GLN A 171 -7.11 -5.94 0.89
CA GLN A 171 -5.78 -5.57 1.38
C GLN A 171 -5.60 -4.06 1.34
N VAL A 172 -5.07 -3.50 2.40
CA VAL A 172 -4.85 -2.07 2.54
C VAL A 172 -3.39 -1.76 2.86
N LYS A 173 -2.97 -0.53 2.56
CA LYS A 173 -1.69 -0.01 3.03
C LYS A 173 -1.96 1.02 4.11
N VAL A 174 -1.40 0.81 5.30
CA VAL A 174 -1.53 1.73 6.44
C VAL A 174 -0.15 2.00 7.01
N ARG A 175 0.30 3.25 6.94
CA ARG A 175 1.63 3.68 7.38
C ARG A 175 2.77 2.86 6.75
N GLY A 176 2.59 2.42 5.51
CA GLY A 176 3.55 1.60 4.77
C GLY A 176 3.50 0.09 5.05
N HIS A 177 2.66 -0.36 5.97
CA HIS A 177 2.42 -1.78 6.19
C HIS A 177 1.33 -2.28 5.26
N ARG A 178 1.58 -3.44 4.63
CA ARG A 178 0.60 -4.18 3.84
C ARG A 178 -0.22 -5.03 4.80
N ILE A 179 -1.52 -4.78 4.88
CA ILE A 179 -2.42 -5.37 5.86
C ILE A 179 -3.58 -6.05 5.16
N GLU A 180 -3.77 -7.33 5.48
CA GLU A 180 -4.97 -8.09 5.09
C GLU A 180 -6.07 -7.82 6.12
N LEU A 181 -7.10 -7.07 5.75
CA LEU A 181 -8.22 -6.80 6.67
C LEU A 181 -8.89 -8.10 7.13
N GLY A 182 -8.98 -9.10 6.26
CA GLY A 182 -9.52 -10.42 6.61
C GLY A 182 -8.76 -11.16 7.72
N GLU A 183 -7.45 -10.90 7.89
CA GLU A 183 -6.68 -11.48 9.00
C GLU A 183 -7.09 -10.87 10.33
N ILE A 184 -7.36 -9.55 10.36
CA ILE A 184 -7.91 -8.87 11.55
C ILE A 184 -9.30 -9.38 11.86
N GLU A 185 -10.15 -9.53 10.83
CA GLU A 185 -11.52 -10.05 10.97
C GLU A 185 -11.55 -11.48 11.51
N ALA A 186 -10.67 -12.34 10.99
CA ALA A 186 -10.53 -13.72 11.45
C ALA A 186 -10.04 -13.80 12.90
N ALA A 187 -8.99 -13.01 13.25
CA ALA A 187 -8.46 -12.96 14.61
C ALA A 187 -9.53 -12.48 15.61
N LEU A 188 -10.27 -11.41 15.25
CA LEU A 188 -11.31 -10.83 16.10
C LEU A 188 -12.50 -11.80 16.24
N SER A 189 -12.93 -12.46 15.16
CA SER A 189 -14.02 -13.44 15.18
C SER A 189 -13.68 -14.73 15.95
N ALA A 190 -12.41 -15.04 16.15
CA ALA A 190 -11.95 -16.17 16.96
C ALA A 190 -12.01 -15.89 18.46
N LEU A 191 -12.17 -14.61 18.89
CA LEU A 191 -12.25 -14.25 20.30
C LEU A 191 -13.59 -14.60 20.92
N PRO A 192 -13.60 -15.02 22.20
CA PRO A 192 -14.86 -15.31 22.91
C PRO A 192 -15.81 -14.10 22.92
N GLY A 193 -17.08 -14.35 22.68
CA GLY A 193 -18.12 -13.32 22.68
C GLY A 193 -18.29 -12.57 21.37
N VAL A 194 -17.50 -12.86 20.33
CA VAL A 194 -17.59 -12.25 18.99
C VAL A 194 -18.23 -13.25 18.02
N ALA A 195 -19.37 -12.88 17.41
CA ALA A 195 -20.04 -13.70 16.41
C ALA A 195 -19.52 -13.43 14.99
N ARG A 196 -19.26 -12.17 14.69
CA ARG A 196 -18.74 -11.69 13.38
C ARG A 196 -17.93 -10.42 13.61
N ALA A 197 -16.99 -10.17 12.70
CA ALA A 197 -16.22 -8.94 12.68
C ALA A 197 -16.05 -8.42 11.26
N VAL A 198 -15.81 -7.12 11.14
CA VAL A 198 -15.40 -6.45 9.92
C VAL A 198 -14.31 -5.43 10.26
N ALA A 199 -13.28 -5.36 9.44
CA ALA A 199 -12.22 -4.36 9.53
C ALA A 199 -12.27 -3.42 8.33
N VAL A 200 -11.95 -2.15 8.58
CA VAL A 200 -11.96 -1.10 7.56
C VAL A 200 -10.85 -0.09 7.82
N THR A 201 -10.53 0.70 6.82
CA THR A 201 -9.70 1.90 7.01
C THR A 201 -10.57 3.14 7.13
N ILE A 202 -10.19 4.06 8.03
CA ILE A 202 -10.91 5.30 8.28
C ILE A 202 -9.96 6.50 8.31
N GLY A 203 -10.48 7.67 8.05
CA GLY A 203 -9.84 8.96 8.32
C GLY A 203 -8.72 9.36 7.37
N LYS A 204 -8.18 10.54 7.65
CA LYS A 204 -6.94 11.09 7.09
C LYS A 204 -6.17 11.75 8.24
N PRO A 205 -5.01 11.22 8.64
CA PRO A 205 -4.32 10.05 8.07
C PRO A 205 -5.10 8.75 8.23
N VAL A 206 -4.83 7.80 7.34
CA VAL A 206 -5.51 6.49 7.32
C VAL A 206 -5.18 5.70 8.59
N ALA A 207 -6.22 5.18 9.26
CA ALA A 207 -6.12 4.33 10.43
C ALA A 207 -7.00 3.08 10.28
N LEU A 208 -6.66 2.02 11.02
CA LEU A 208 -7.47 0.81 11.09
C LEU A 208 -8.61 1.00 12.10
N ALA A 209 -9.81 0.59 11.72
CA ALA A 209 -10.96 0.45 12.58
C ALA A 209 -11.60 -0.92 12.38
N ALA A 210 -12.28 -1.42 13.40
CA ALA A 210 -13.07 -2.65 13.28
C ALA A 210 -14.40 -2.51 14.02
N ALA A 211 -15.38 -3.27 13.55
CA ALA A 211 -16.64 -3.45 14.23
C ALA A 211 -16.91 -4.94 14.43
N PHE A 212 -17.62 -5.29 15.49
CA PHE A 212 -17.99 -6.67 15.76
C PHE A 212 -19.44 -6.78 16.20
N VAL A 213 -20.03 -7.93 15.90
CA VAL A 213 -21.35 -8.34 16.39
C VAL A 213 -21.12 -9.30 17.56
N PRO A 214 -21.63 -9.01 18.76
CA PRO A 214 -21.49 -9.91 19.89
C PRO A 214 -22.34 -11.20 19.70
N THR A 215 -21.89 -12.31 20.27
CA THR A 215 -22.65 -13.58 20.27
C THR A 215 -23.93 -13.48 21.10
N ASP A 216 -23.91 -12.67 22.14
CA ASP A 216 -25.07 -12.37 22.98
C ASP A 216 -25.21 -10.83 23.07
N PRO A 217 -26.31 -10.26 22.55
CA PRO A 217 -26.55 -8.81 22.61
C PRO A 217 -26.62 -8.24 24.02
N THR A 218 -26.94 -9.08 25.03
CA THR A 218 -27.08 -8.67 26.43
C THR A 218 -25.76 -8.70 27.20
N THR A 219 -24.76 -9.45 26.69
CA THR A 219 -23.45 -9.62 27.34
C THR A 219 -22.34 -9.28 26.34
N GLN A 220 -22.14 -7.98 26.10
CA GLN A 220 -21.12 -7.54 25.16
C GLN A 220 -19.71 -7.65 25.77
N PRO A 221 -18.74 -8.26 25.05
CA PRO A 221 -17.36 -8.23 25.49
C PRO A 221 -16.82 -6.79 25.50
N ARG A 222 -15.95 -6.48 26.44
CA ARG A 222 -15.35 -5.16 26.54
C ARG A 222 -14.34 -4.94 25.39
N THR A 223 -14.41 -3.79 24.74
CA THR A 223 -13.52 -3.46 23.61
C THR A 223 -12.05 -3.40 23.98
N ASP A 224 -11.72 -2.96 25.21
CA ASP A 224 -10.35 -2.93 25.72
C ASP A 224 -9.78 -4.35 25.92
N GLU A 225 -10.59 -5.30 26.38
CA GLU A 225 -10.20 -6.71 26.52
C GLU A 225 -9.96 -7.37 25.15
N LEU A 226 -10.85 -7.12 24.17
CA LEU A 226 -10.68 -7.60 22.81
C LEU A 226 -9.41 -7.02 22.15
N LEU A 227 -9.16 -5.72 22.32
CA LEU A 227 -7.94 -5.09 21.80
C LEU A 227 -6.67 -5.63 22.48
N ALA A 228 -6.72 -5.92 23.78
CA ALA A 228 -5.62 -6.56 24.49
C ALA A 228 -5.37 -7.98 23.97
N ALA A 229 -6.42 -8.75 23.70
CA ALA A 229 -6.31 -10.08 23.10
C ALA A 229 -5.75 -10.05 21.66
N LEU A 230 -6.22 -9.10 20.85
CA LEU A 230 -5.69 -8.92 19.49
C LEU A 230 -4.18 -8.61 19.47
N ARG A 231 -3.66 -7.83 20.43
CA ARG A 231 -2.21 -7.55 20.55
C ARG A 231 -1.37 -8.79 20.87
N GLN A 232 -1.97 -9.88 21.33
CA GLN A 232 -1.28 -11.15 21.54
C GLN A 232 -1.29 -12.02 20.27
N LEU A 233 -2.19 -11.75 19.33
CA LEU A 233 -2.41 -12.55 18.13
C LEU A 233 -1.83 -11.89 16.87
N LEU A 234 -1.83 -10.56 16.83
CA LEU A 234 -1.46 -9.76 15.66
C LEU A 234 -0.29 -8.81 15.99
N PRO A 235 0.54 -8.48 15.00
CA PRO A 235 1.51 -7.39 15.13
C PRO A 235 0.81 -6.06 15.47
N ASP A 236 1.46 -5.19 16.23
CA ASP A 236 0.89 -3.93 16.70
C ASP A 236 0.31 -3.04 15.58
N TYR A 237 0.96 -3.04 14.40
CA TYR A 237 0.50 -2.25 13.26
C TYR A 237 -0.80 -2.77 12.62
N MET A 238 -1.24 -4.00 12.95
CA MET A 238 -2.51 -4.60 12.52
C MET A 238 -3.63 -4.45 13.55
N VAL A 239 -3.33 -4.01 14.77
CA VAL A 239 -4.35 -3.82 15.80
C VAL A 239 -5.17 -2.56 15.51
N PRO A 240 -6.51 -2.66 15.38
CA PRO A 240 -7.36 -1.50 15.13
C PRO A 240 -7.23 -0.44 16.24
N THR A 241 -7.19 0.83 15.83
CA THR A 241 -7.20 1.96 16.79
C THR A 241 -8.60 2.27 17.30
N HIS A 242 -9.63 1.83 16.58
CA HIS A 242 -11.03 1.97 16.94
C HIS A 242 -11.71 0.62 16.81
N LEU A 243 -12.40 0.22 17.86
CA LEU A 243 -13.19 -1.02 17.90
C LEU A 243 -14.57 -0.71 18.49
N GLN A 244 -15.64 -1.14 17.79
CA GLN A 244 -17.01 -0.86 18.19
C GLN A 244 -17.89 -2.10 18.07
N ALA A 245 -18.75 -2.32 19.05
CA ALA A 245 -19.85 -3.28 18.94
C ALA A 245 -20.97 -2.70 18.08
N ILE A 246 -21.58 -3.53 17.24
CA ILE A 246 -22.74 -3.20 16.39
C ILE A 246 -23.74 -4.35 16.44
N ASP A 247 -25.02 -4.05 16.24
CA ASP A 247 -26.07 -5.07 16.31
C ASP A 247 -26.04 -6.02 15.10
N THR A 248 -25.76 -5.49 13.91
CA THR A 248 -25.69 -6.26 12.66
C THR A 248 -24.65 -5.66 11.72
N LEU A 249 -23.97 -6.51 10.93
CA LEU A 249 -23.12 -6.02 9.85
C LEU A 249 -23.99 -5.45 8.72
N PRO A 250 -23.65 -4.26 8.17
CA PRO A 250 -24.34 -3.73 7.00
C PRO A 250 -24.13 -4.70 5.82
N LEU A 251 -25.21 -5.10 5.17
CA LEU A 251 -25.14 -5.86 3.92
C LEU A 251 -24.84 -4.89 2.79
N SER A 252 -23.84 -5.19 1.96
CA SER A 252 -23.67 -4.54 0.67
C SER A 252 -24.83 -4.93 -0.24
N GLY A 253 -25.56 -3.95 -0.74
CA GLY A 253 -26.61 -4.15 -1.75
C GLY A 253 -26.04 -4.62 -3.08
#